data_7c51d72e25ab0f787f7435593c305df5
#
_entry.id   7c51d72e25ab0f787f7435593c305df5
#
_cell.length_a   1.000
_cell.length_b   1.000
_cell.length_c   1.000
_cell.angle_alpha   90.00
_cell.angle_beta   90.00
_cell.angle_gamma   90.00
#
_symmetry.space_group_name_H-M   'P 1'
#
loop_
_entity.id
_entity.type
_entity.pdbx_description
1 polymer ?
#
loop_
_entity_poly.entity_id
_entity_poly.type
_entity_poly.pdbx_seq_one_letter_code
_entity_poly.pdbx_strand_id
1 'polypeptide(L)'
;MEKLTRRKFMPTTGAVTAGAFLHPLSGLGQRLAPRKRIALVGTGIRGSSFWGKRVFDNYSDLVEFVGLCDRNPGRVKFAREYIGADCGIYNNFEEMMRQTKPDLLIVTTMDSTHNEFIIKGLDMGVDVLTEKPLTTDEYKCQAILDAEARSGRKVIVGFNYRWGPYPTRIKELLAEKAVGRVTSVDFHWYLNTYHGADYFRRWHSLRQCSGTLWVHKATH
;
A
#
# COMPACT_ATOMS: atom_id res chain seq x y z
N MET A 1 7.41 -13.71 40.63
CA MET A 1 7.28 -13.55 39.17
C MET A 1 8.65 -13.73 38.52
N GLU A 2 8.92 -14.92 38.02
CA GLU A 2 10.22 -15.30 37.47
C GLU A 2 10.31 -14.85 36.02
N LYS A 3 11.36 -14.12 35.63
CA LYS A 3 11.59 -13.64 34.28
C LYS A 3 11.98 -14.81 33.38
N LEU A 4 11.13 -15.14 32.42
CA LEU A 4 11.41 -16.09 31.35
C LEU A 4 12.49 -15.52 30.41
N THR A 5 13.68 -16.13 30.42
CA THR A 5 14.76 -15.77 29.49
C THR A 5 14.69 -16.65 28.24
N ARG A 6 15.09 -16.09 27.09
CA ARG A 6 15.11 -16.70 25.75
C ARG A 6 15.83 -18.07 25.64
N ARG A 7 16.55 -18.52 26.65
CA ARG A 7 17.34 -19.74 26.65
C ARG A 7 16.57 -21.03 27.05
N LYS A 8 15.31 -20.93 27.49
CA LYS A 8 14.51 -22.11 27.95
C LYS A 8 13.61 -22.71 26.86
N PHE A 9 13.80 -22.36 25.59
CA PHE A 9 12.98 -22.88 24.49
C PHE A 9 13.77 -23.73 23.49
N MET A 10 14.69 -24.57 23.98
CA MET A 10 15.27 -25.63 23.16
C MET A 10 14.92 -26.97 23.77
N PRO A 11 14.12 -27.80 23.11
CA PRO A 11 13.97 -29.20 23.53
C PRO A 11 15.24 -29.99 23.17
N THR A 12 15.84 -30.55 24.19
CA THR A 12 16.92 -31.55 24.07
C THR A 12 16.34 -32.81 23.45
N THR A 13 16.71 -33.13 22.23
CA THR A 13 16.41 -34.44 21.65
C THR A 13 17.69 -35.08 21.17
N GLY A 14 17.82 -36.33 21.56
CA GLY A 14 18.96 -37.19 21.62
C GLY A 14 19.67 -37.54 20.30
N ALA A 15 20.83 -38.05 20.49
CA ALA A 15 21.74 -38.60 19.52
C ALA A 15 21.07 -39.66 18.63
N VAL A 16 21.20 -39.49 17.30
CA VAL A 16 21.05 -40.54 16.33
C VAL A 16 22.31 -40.60 15.48
N THR A 17 22.83 -41.81 15.46
CA THR A 17 24.03 -42.33 14.85
C THR A 17 24.34 -41.84 13.43
N ALA A 18 25.63 -41.64 13.20
CA ALA A 18 26.28 -41.42 11.90
C ALA A 18 26.01 -42.56 10.92
N GLY A 19 25.33 -42.23 9.83
CA GLY A 19 25.28 -43.00 8.60
C GLY A 19 25.70 -42.09 7.46
N ALA A 20 26.90 -42.31 6.94
CA ALA A 20 27.43 -41.54 5.81
C ALA A 20 26.63 -41.83 4.55
N PHE A 21 25.88 -40.85 4.07
CA PHE A 21 25.48 -40.72 2.67
C PHE A 21 25.99 -39.38 2.17
N LEU A 22 27.15 -39.43 1.50
CA LEU A 22 27.60 -38.35 0.64
C LEU A 22 26.60 -38.19 -0.53
N HIS A 23 25.56 -37.41 -0.34
CA HIS A 23 24.84 -36.86 -1.47
C HIS A 23 25.50 -35.52 -1.81
N PRO A 24 25.85 -35.27 -3.10
CA PRO A 24 26.29 -33.96 -3.49
C PRO A 24 25.15 -33.02 -3.19
N LEU A 25 25.37 -32.04 -2.32
CA LEU A 25 24.54 -30.84 -2.16
C LEU A 25 24.61 -30.08 -3.46
N SER A 26 23.89 -30.58 -4.48
CA SER A 26 23.48 -29.80 -5.61
C SER A 26 22.69 -28.64 -5.03
N GLY A 27 23.24 -27.43 -5.09
CA GLY A 27 22.62 -26.24 -4.58
C GLY A 27 21.19 -26.15 -5.10
N LEU A 28 20.23 -26.44 -4.25
CA LEU A 28 18.89 -25.95 -4.39
C LEU A 28 18.98 -24.43 -4.24
N GLY A 29 19.37 -23.79 -5.33
CA GLY A 29 19.15 -22.37 -5.49
C GLY A 29 17.67 -22.16 -5.25
N GLN A 30 17.32 -21.65 -4.06
CA GLN A 30 15.99 -21.16 -3.78
C GLN A 30 15.67 -20.20 -4.94
N ARG A 31 14.88 -20.65 -5.91
CA ARG A 31 14.32 -19.75 -6.92
C ARG A 31 13.49 -18.77 -6.12
N LEU A 32 14.05 -17.59 -5.89
CA LEU A 32 13.29 -16.48 -5.36
C LEU A 32 12.05 -16.35 -6.24
N ALA A 33 10.88 -16.30 -5.61
CA ALA A 33 9.65 -16.08 -6.33
C ALA A 33 9.82 -14.83 -7.21
N PRO A 34 9.29 -14.81 -8.44
CA PRO A 34 9.43 -13.65 -9.31
C PRO A 34 8.88 -12.42 -8.57
N ARG A 35 9.63 -11.32 -8.64
CA ARG A 35 9.23 -10.06 -8.01
C ARG A 35 7.88 -9.60 -8.57
N LYS A 36 7.02 -9.07 -7.70
CA LYS A 36 5.73 -8.53 -8.11
C LYS A 36 5.93 -7.22 -8.87
N ARG A 37 5.42 -7.16 -10.08
CA ARG A 37 5.57 -6.03 -10.99
C ARG A 37 4.55 -4.95 -10.64
N ILE A 38 5.02 -3.75 -10.29
CA ILE A 38 4.20 -2.65 -9.79
C ILE A 38 4.23 -1.49 -10.77
N ALA A 39 3.05 -0.99 -11.17
CA ALA A 39 2.90 0.32 -11.79
C ALA A 39 2.32 1.32 -10.78
N LEU A 40 2.71 2.60 -10.87
CA LEU A 40 2.24 3.65 -9.99
C LEU A 40 1.72 4.83 -10.80
N VAL A 41 0.49 5.27 -10.52
CA VAL A 41 -0.11 6.47 -11.10
C VAL A 41 -0.32 7.55 -10.04
N GLY A 42 0.12 8.77 -10.35
CA GLY A 42 0.11 9.91 -9.43
C GLY A 42 1.42 10.03 -8.64
N THR A 43 2.45 10.64 -9.23
CA THR A 43 3.78 10.77 -8.62
C THR A 43 3.92 12.04 -7.76
N GLY A 44 2.86 12.38 -7.00
CA GLY A 44 2.90 13.39 -5.95
C GLY A 44 3.74 12.95 -4.74
N ILE A 45 3.69 13.72 -3.65
CA ILE A 45 4.47 13.44 -2.43
C ILE A 45 4.21 12.01 -1.93
N ARG A 46 2.94 11.57 -1.84
CA ARG A 46 2.61 10.21 -1.37
C ARG A 46 3.10 9.13 -2.33
N GLY A 47 2.88 9.33 -3.62
CA GLY A 47 3.32 8.40 -4.65
C GLY A 47 4.84 8.25 -4.67
N SER A 48 5.58 9.36 -4.74
CA SER A 48 7.04 9.30 -4.85
C SER A 48 7.72 8.89 -3.55
N SER A 49 7.28 9.41 -2.37
CA SER A 49 8.00 9.16 -1.12
C SER A 49 7.54 7.87 -0.43
N PHE A 50 6.25 7.71 -0.14
CA PHE A 50 5.77 6.58 0.66
C PHE A 50 5.63 5.30 -0.17
N TRP A 51 4.88 5.36 -1.28
CA TRP A 51 4.64 4.20 -2.13
C TRP A 51 5.80 3.92 -3.12
N GLY A 52 6.55 4.95 -3.49
CA GLY A 52 7.73 4.82 -4.34
C GLY A 52 8.98 4.50 -3.52
N LYS A 53 9.66 5.55 -3.04
CA LYS A 53 10.98 5.45 -2.40
C LYS A 53 11.03 4.48 -1.23
N ARG A 54 10.06 4.57 -0.30
CA ARG A 54 10.06 3.70 0.88
C ARG A 54 9.79 2.22 0.53
N VAL A 55 8.94 1.95 -0.47
CA VAL A 55 8.70 0.58 -0.94
C VAL A 55 9.95 0.06 -1.67
N PHE A 56 10.56 0.87 -2.52
CA PHE A 56 11.78 0.50 -3.23
C PHE A 56 12.94 0.18 -2.27
N ASP A 57 13.18 1.04 -1.27
CA ASP A 57 14.29 0.86 -0.35
C ASP A 57 14.16 -0.37 0.57
N ASN A 58 12.93 -0.78 0.89
CA ASN A 58 12.69 -1.85 1.86
C ASN A 58 12.22 -3.18 1.26
N TYR A 59 11.77 -3.20 0.01
CA TYR A 59 11.12 -4.37 -0.59
C TYR A 59 11.53 -4.61 -2.06
N SER A 60 12.66 -4.05 -2.52
CA SER A 60 13.14 -4.24 -3.89
C SER A 60 13.50 -5.69 -4.25
N ASP A 61 13.66 -6.54 -3.26
CA ASP A 61 13.79 -8.00 -3.41
C ASP A 61 12.46 -8.69 -3.74
N LEU A 62 11.34 -8.12 -3.33
CA LEU A 62 9.98 -8.66 -3.50
C LEU A 62 9.21 -7.99 -4.64
N VAL A 63 9.52 -6.72 -4.94
CA VAL A 63 8.78 -5.91 -5.91
C VAL A 63 9.70 -5.27 -6.94
N GLU A 64 9.13 -4.98 -8.11
CA GLU A 64 9.79 -4.28 -9.20
C GLU A 64 8.86 -3.19 -9.73
N PHE A 65 9.32 -1.94 -9.73
CA PHE A 65 8.60 -0.88 -10.42
C PHE A 65 8.80 -1.01 -11.92
N VAL A 66 7.71 -1.18 -12.66
CA VAL A 66 7.73 -1.35 -14.12
C VAL A 66 7.25 -0.11 -14.88
N GLY A 67 6.57 0.82 -14.20
CA GLY A 67 6.11 2.07 -14.80
C GLY A 67 5.63 3.08 -13.78
N LEU A 68 5.92 4.36 -14.04
CA LEU A 68 5.43 5.50 -13.27
C LEU A 68 4.65 6.42 -14.23
N CYS A 69 3.48 6.89 -13.80
CA CYS A 69 2.63 7.76 -14.59
C CYS A 69 2.19 9.01 -13.83
N ASP A 70 2.31 10.17 -14.46
CA ASP A 70 1.74 11.43 -13.97
C ASP A 70 1.44 12.34 -15.16
N ARG A 71 0.39 13.17 -15.07
CA ARG A 71 0.09 14.21 -16.08
C ARG A 71 1.21 15.23 -16.22
N ASN A 72 1.97 15.45 -15.16
CA ASN A 72 3.09 16.40 -15.15
C ASN A 72 4.39 15.66 -15.49
N PRO A 73 5.00 15.89 -16.66
CA PRO A 73 6.21 15.20 -17.08
C PRO A 73 7.42 15.49 -16.19
N GLY A 74 7.53 16.69 -15.64
CA GLY A 74 8.57 17.04 -14.67
C GLY A 74 8.45 16.26 -13.36
N ARG A 75 7.21 16.05 -12.90
CA ARG A 75 6.95 15.30 -11.66
C ARG A 75 7.26 13.81 -11.82
N VAL A 76 6.87 13.19 -12.92
CA VAL A 76 7.16 11.75 -13.13
C VAL A 76 8.66 11.51 -13.33
N LYS A 77 9.36 12.43 -14.00
CA LYS A 77 10.83 12.38 -14.14
C LYS A 77 11.51 12.47 -12.77
N PHE A 78 11.17 13.48 -11.98
CA PHE A 78 11.66 13.63 -10.61
C PHE A 78 11.38 12.37 -9.76
N ALA A 79 10.17 11.82 -9.84
CA ALA A 79 9.81 10.65 -9.06
C ALA A 79 10.69 9.44 -9.41
N ARG A 80 10.96 9.17 -10.67
CA ARG A 80 11.84 8.08 -11.09
C ARG A 80 13.26 8.25 -10.51
N GLU A 81 13.83 9.44 -10.62
CA GLU A 81 15.14 9.76 -10.08
C GLU A 81 15.17 9.64 -8.54
N TYR A 82 14.15 10.18 -7.87
CA TYR A 82 14.04 10.16 -6.41
C TYR A 82 13.84 8.74 -5.85
N ILE A 83 13.01 7.92 -6.49
CA ILE A 83 12.80 6.52 -6.11
C ILE A 83 14.07 5.69 -6.36
N GLY A 84 14.78 5.97 -7.43
CA GLY A 84 15.93 5.19 -7.89
C GLY A 84 15.51 3.95 -8.70
N ALA A 85 14.28 3.92 -9.22
CA ALA A 85 13.76 2.80 -9.99
C ALA A 85 14.14 2.91 -11.47
N ASP A 86 14.67 1.83 -12.02
CA ASP A 86 14.93 1.71 -13.46
C ASP A 86 13.65 1.20 -14.16
N CYS A 87 12.75 2.14 -14.47
CA CYS A 87 11.45 1.82 -15.09
C CYS A 87 11.01 2.91 -16.08
N GLY A 88 10.03 2.58 -16.93
CA GLY A 88 9.41 3.52 -17.86
C GLY A 88 8.68 4.67 -17.14
N ILE A 89 8.67 5.84 -17.77
CA ILE A 89 7.87 6.99 -17.34
C ILE A 89 6.85 7.35 -18.42
N TYR A 90 5.63 7.67 -17.98
CA TYR A 90 4.48 7.84 -18.86
C TYR A 90 3.66 9.07 -18.46
N ASN A 91 3.08 9.73 -19.46
CA ASN A 91 2.07 10.77 -19.26
C ASN A 91 0.67 10.28 -19.64
N ASN A 92 0.58 9.08 -20.23
CA ASN A 92 -0.66 8.39 -20.57
C ASN A 92 -0.76 7.10 -19.76
N PHE A 93 -1.86 6.96 -19.02
CA PHE A 93 -2.09 5.82 -18.14
C PHE A 93 -2.31 4.52 -18.92
N GLU A 94 -3.15 4.55 -19.93
CA GLU A 94 -3.49 3.38 -20.75
C GLU A 94 -2.27 2.84 -21.50
N GLU A 95 -1.40 3.74 -21.94
CA GLU A 95 -0.13 3.36 -22.58
C GLU A 95 0.77 2.63 -21.58
N MET A 96 0.97 3.20 -20.36
CA MET A 96 1.72 2.57 -19.29
C MET A 96 1.21 1.15 -19.02
N MET A 97 -0.09 1.00 -18.79
CA MET A 97 -0.68 -0.30 -18.44
C MET A 97 -0.50 -1.34 -19.55
N ARG A 98 -0.69 -0.96 -20.81
CA ARG A 98 -0.52 -1.86 -21.98
C ARG A 98 0.94 -2.29 -22.17
N GLN A 99 1.89 -1.38 -22.00
CA GLN A 99 3.30 -1.66 -22.23
C GLN A 99 3.91 -2.44 -21.07
N THR A 100 3.56 -2.10 -19.85
CA THR A 100 4.20 -2.67 -18.66
C THR A 100 3.51 -3.94 -18.16
N LYS A 101 2.21 -4.12 -18.38
CA LYS A 101 1.41 -5.25 -17.88
C LYS A 101 1.74 -5.60 -16.42
N PRO A 102 1.45 -4.70 -15.48
CA PRO A 102 1.81 -4.88 -14.07
C PRO A 102 0.91 -5.94 -13.40
N ASP A 103 1.39 -6.52 -12.30
CA ASP A 103 0.60 -7.40 -11.42
C ASP A 103 -0.20 -6.60 -10.40
N LEU A 104 0.24 -5.36 -10.09
CA LEU A 104 -0.38 -4.47 -9.13
C LEU A 104 -0.28 -3.02 -9.62
N LEU A 105 -1.39 -2.32 -9.58
CA LEU A 105 -1.45 -0.87 -9.79
C LEU A 105 -1.54 -0.15 -8.45
N ILE A 106 -0.67 0.83 -8.21
CA ILE A 106 -0.77 1.75 -7.07
C ILE A 106 -1.35 3.07 -7.55
N VAL A 107 -2.47 3.51 -6.93
CA VAL A 107 -3.16 4.76 -7.26
C VAL A 107 -2.95 5.78 -6.14
N THR A 108 -2.32 6.92 -6.48
CA THR A 108 -1.99 8.02 -5.56
C THR A 108 -2.26 9.39 -6.20
N THR A 109 -3.29 9.46 -7.01
CA THR A 109 -3.73 10.66 -7.71
C THR A 109 -4.52 11.61 -6.77
N MET A 110 -5.26 12.58 -7.29
CA MET A 110 -6.22 13.34 -6.47
C MET A 110 -7.38 12.44 -6.06
N ASP A 111 -7.89 12.63 -4.84
CA ASP A 111 -8.94 11.80 -4.24
C ASP A 111 -10.16 11.61 -5.17
N SER A 112 -10.58 12.68 -5.84
CA SER A 112 -11.74 12.66 -6.76
C SER A 112 -11.52 11.88 -8.05
N THR A 113 -10.28 11.52 -8.35
CA THR A 113 -9.91 10.77 -9.58
C THR A 113 -9.51 9.32 -9.30
N HIS A 114 -9.47 8.91 -8.03
CA HIS A 114 -9.11 7.53 -7.68
C HIS A 114 -9.99 6.51 -8.40
N ASN A 115 -11.31 6.73 -8.41
CA ASN A 115 -12.26 5.81 -9.04
C ASN A 115 -11.96 5.57 -10.53
N GLU A 116 -11.53 6.57 -11.26
CA GLU A 116 -11.20 6.44 -12.69
C GLU A 116 -10.07 5.44 -12.90
N PHE A 117 -8.95 5.61 -12.20
CA PHE A 117 -7.78 4.75 -12.33
C PHE A 117 -7.99 3.37 -11.72
N ILE A 118 -8.76 3.28 -10.62
CA ILE A 118 -9.11 2.01 -9.99
C ILE A 118 -9.92 1.16 -10.96
N ILE A 119 -11.03 1.70 -11.50
CA ILE A 119 -11.91 0.98 -12.41
C ILE A 119 -11.16 0.54 -13.67
N LYS A 120 -10.38 1.43 -14.28
CA LYS A 120 -9.55 1.09 -15.44
C LYS A 120 -8.55 -0.03 -15.14
N GLY A 121 -7.89 0.01 -13.98
CA GLY A 121 -6.96 -1.04 -13.55
C GLY A 121 -7.64 -2.39 -13.40
N LEU A 122 -8.79 -2.42 -12.73
CA LEU A 122 -9.61 -3.63 -12.56
C LEU A 122 -10.09 -4.19 -13.89
N ASP A 123 -10.60 -3.35 -14.78
CA ASP A 123 -11.09 -3.75 -16.12
C ASP A 123 -9.94 -4.26 -17.02
N MET A 124 -8.72 -3.86 -16.77
CA MET A 124 -7.50 -4.40 -17.39
C MET A 124 -6.99 -5.69 -16.71
N GLY A 125 -7.70 -6.21 -15.72
CA GLY A 125 -7.37 -7.45 -15.03
C GLY A 125 -6.23 -7.33 -14.01
N VAL A 126 -6.02 -6.15 -13.43
CA VAL A 126 -4.94 -5.87 -12.48
C VAL A 126 -5.53 -5.56 -11.11
N ASP A 127 -4.93 -6.12 -10.05
CA ASP A 127 -5.26 -5.75 -8.68
C ASP A 127 -4.82 -4.31 -8.38
N VAL A 128 -5.59 -3.61 -7.57
CA VAL A 128 -5.35 -2.18 -7.28
C VAL A 128 -5.14 -1.94 -5.80
N LEU A 129 -4.08 -1.21 -5.46
CA LEU A 129 -3.86 -0.62 -4.17
C LEU A 129 -4.01 0.90 -4.32
N THR A 130 -4.90 1.51 -3.55
CA THR A 130 -5.14 2.96 -3.63
C THR A 130 -4.85 3.66 -2.32
N GLU A 131 -4.40 4.92 -2.39
CA GLU A 131 -4.37 5.79 -1.20
C GLU A 131 -5.79 6.07 -0.69
N LYS A 132 -5.85 6.42 0.58
CA LYS A 132 -7.09 6.92 1.18
C LYS A 132 -7.37 8.39 0.76
N PRO A 133 -8.63 8.79 0.68
CA PRO A 133 -9.85 7.98 0.75
C PRO A 133 -10.00 7.10 -0.48
N LEU A 134 -10.84 6.07 -0.42
CA LEU A 134 -11.14 5.24 -1.60
C LEU A 134 -11.61 6.11 -2.78
N THR A 135 -12.54 7.02 -2.51
CA THR A 135 -13.03 8.05 -3.43
C THR A 135 -13.76 9.14 -2.64
N THR A 136 -14.45 10.07 -3.31
CA THR A 136 -15.02 11.28 -2.70
C THR A 136 -16.53 11.25 -2.50
N ASP A 137 -17.25 10.32 -3.10
CA ASP A 137 -18.70 10.21 -3.02
C ASP A 137 -19.19 8.76 -3.17
N GLU A 138 -20.45 8.53 -2.81
CA GLU A 138 -21.08 7.21 -2.77
C GLU A 138 -21.26 6.58 -4.15
N TYR A 139 -21.54 7.36 -5.19
CA TYR A 139 -21.73 6.85 -6.56
C TYR A 139 -20.43 6.29 -7.13
N LYS A 140 -19.32 7.00 -6.92
CA LYS A 140 -17.99 6.52 -7.30
C LYS A 140 -17.58 5.31 -6.49
N CYS A 141 -17.94 5.28 -5.19
CA CYS A 141 -17.68 4.12 -4.34
C CYS A 141 -18.41 2.89 -4.88
N GLN A 142 -19.71 3.01 -5.19
CA GLN A 142 -20.48 1.92 -5.77
C GLN A 142 -19.91 1.45 -7.11
N ALA A 143 -19.51 2.38 -7.98
CA ALA A 143 -18.89 2.04 -9.26
C ALA A 143 -17.57 1.25 -9.11
N ILE A 144 -16.77 1.52 -8.08
CA ILE A 144 -15.58 0.73 -7.76
C ILE A 144 -15.97 -0.68 -7.31
N LEU A 145 -16.96 -0.82 -6.41
CA LEU A 145 -17.43 -2.12 -5.93
C LEU A 145 -17.99 -2.98 -7.08
N ASP A 146 -18.74 -2.37 -7.98
CA ASP A 146 -19.27 -3.04 -9.16
C ASP A 146 -18.15 -3.51 -10.09
N ALA A 147 -17.10 -2.70 -10.27
CA ALA A 147 -15.93 -3.06 -11.07
C ALA A 147 -15.11 -4.18 -10.41
N GLU A 148 -14.94 -4.16 -9.08
CA GLU A 148 -14.28 -5.24 -8.34
C GLU A 148 -15.04 -6.56 -8.51
N ALA A 149 -16.36 -6.54 -8.32
CA ALA A 149 -17.21 -7.71 -8.50
C ALA A 149 -17.19 -8.26 -9.94
N ARG A 150 -17.24 -7.37 -10.93
CA ARG A 150 -17.24 -7.72 -12.35
C ARG A 150 -15.90 -8.30 -12.81
N SER A 151 -14.79 -7.71 -12.39
CA SER A 151 -13.44 -8.10 -12.81
C SER A 151 -12.89 -9.33 -12.09
N GLY A 152 -13.41 -9.64 -10.89
CA GLY A 152 -12.84 -10.63 -9.98
C GLY A 152 -11.47 -10.26 -9.42
N ARG A 153 -11.03 -9.00 -9.65
CA ARG A 153 -9.79 -8.45 -9.09
C ARG A 153 -10.05 -7.80 -7.73
N LYS A 154 -9.00 -7.39 -7.03
CA LYS A 154 -9.09 -6.84 -5.68
C LYS A 154 -8.71 -5.38 -5.61
N VAL A 155 -9.43 -4.62 -4.78
CA VAL A 155 -9.08 -3.27 -4.38
C VAL A 155 -8.68 -3.25 -2.91
N ILE A 156 -7.49 -2.71 -2.63
CA ILE A 156 -6.98 -2.54 -1.27
C ILE A 156 -6.78 -1.06 -1.01
N VAL A 157 -7.40 -0.54 0.06
CA VAL A 157 -7.21 0.85 0.48
C VAL A 157 -6.06 0.95 1.47
N GLY A 158 -5.14 1.86 1.22
CA GLY A 158 -3.93 2.10 2.00
C GLY A 158 -4.20 2.82 3.32
N PHE A 159 -4.97 2.23 4.22
CA PHE A 159 -5.16 2.73 5.58
C PHE A 159 -3.92 2.47 6.43
N ASN A 160 -2.87 3.27 6.23
CA ASN A 160 -1.56 3.05 6.83
C ASN A 160 -1.57 2.98 8.37
N TYR A 161 -2.44 3.72 9.04
CA TYR A 161 -2.56 3.64 10.51
C TYR A 161 -3.15 2.31 10.99
N ARG A 162 -3.97 1.65 10.18
CA ARG A 162 -4.58 0.35 10.49
C ARG A 162 -3.55 -0.71 10.90
N TRP A 163 -2.36 -0.65 10.30
CA TRP A 163 -1.30 -1.65 10.44
C TRP A 163 -0.22 -1.24 11.46
N GLY A 164 -0.41 -0.12 12.13
CA GLY A 164 0.49 0.31 13.19
C GLY A 164 0.42 -0.60 14.44
N PRO A 165 1.47 -0.65 15.26
CA PRO A 165 1.48 -1.47 16.48
C PRO A 165 0.41 -1.03 17.47
N TYR A 166 0.17 0.25 17.65
CA TYR A 166 -0.85 0.76 18.59
C TYR A 166 -2.29 0.41 18.17
N PRO A 167 -2.75 0.68 16.95
CA PRO A 167 -4.08 0.26 16.51
C PRO A 167 -4.27 -1.26 16.54
N THR A 168 -3.23 -2.02 16.23
CA THR A 168 -3.27 -3.48 16.33
C THR A 168 -3.51 -3.91 17.78
N ARG A 169 -2.76 -3.35 18.74
CA ARG A 169 -2.93 -3.67 20.16
C ARG A 169 -4.29 -3.25 20.70
N ILE A 170 -4.79 -2.08 20.32
CA ILE A 170 -6.13 -1.62 20.70
C ILE A 170 -7.19 -2.62 20.19
N LYS A 171 -7.07 -3.05 18.94
CA LYS A 171 -8.01 -4.02 18.35
C LYS A 171 -7.99 -5.36 19.10
N GLU A 172 -6.81 -5.85 19.49
CA GLU A 172 -6.67 -7.07 20.29
C GLU A 172 -7.38 -6.93 21.64
N LEU A 173 -7.12 -5.84 22.38
CA LEU A 173 -7.75 -5.57 23.68
C LEU A 173 -9.28 -5.49 23.57
N LEU A 174 -9.81 -4.89 22.51
CA LEU A 174 -11.23 -4.84 22.25
C LEU A 174 -11.82 -6.23 21.95
N ALA A 175 -11.10 -7.04 21.17
CA ALA A 175 -11.49 -8.42 20.87
C ALA A 175 -11.48 -9.32 22.13
N GLU A 176 -10.50 -9.12 23.02
CA GLU A 176 -10.38 -9.76 24.32
C GLU A 176 -11.43 -9.25 25.33
N LYS A 177 -12.24 -8.26 24.96
CA LYS A 177 -13.20 -7.58 25.85
C LYS A 177 -12.58 -7.00 27.12
N ALA A 178 -11.31 -6.57 27.06
CA ALA A 178 -10.56 -6.04 28.21
C ALA A 178 -11.24 -4.83 28.87
N VAL A 179 -12.02 -4.07 28.11
CA VAL A 179 -12.83 -2.93 28.60
C VAL A 179 -14.34 -3.25 28.64
N GLY A 180 -14.71 -4.52 28.49
CA GLY A 180 -16.12 -4.95 28.42
C GLY A 180 -16.80 -4.50 27.14
N ARG A 181 -18.07 -4.10 27.25
CA ARG A 181 -18.85 -3.57 26.12
C ARG A 181 -18.47 -2.10 25.87
N VAL A 182 -17.98 -1.79 24.69
CA VAL A 182 -17.71 -0.40 24.27
C VAL A 182 -19.03 0.35 24.16
N THR A 183 -19.19 1.42 24.92
CA THR A 183 -20.39 2.28 24.94
C THR A 183 -20.17 3.61 24.22
N SER A 184 -18.94 4.10 24.22
CA SER A 184 -18.54 5.34 23.54
C SER A 184 -17.07 5.30 23.18
N VAL A 185 -16.69 6.10 22.19
CA VAL A 185 -15.30 6.33 21.80
C VAL A 185 -15.09 7.84 21.71
N ASP A 186 -14.06 8.33 22.38
CA ASP A 186 -13.59 9.71 22.27
C ASP A 186 -12.20 9.70 21.61
N PHE A 187 -12.07 10.38 20.49
CA PHE A 187 -10.86 10.36 19.67
C PHE A 187 -10.41 11.77 19.33
N HIS A 188 -9.21 12.12 19.77
CA HIS A 188 -8.58 13.40 19.47
C HIS A 188 -7.30 13.19 18.65
N TRP A 189 -7.20 13.89 17.54
CA TRP A 189 -6.00 13.87 16.72
C TRP A 189 -5.51 15.29 16.45
N TYR A 190 -4.43 15.65 17.12
CA TYR A 190 -3.80 16.95 16.95
C TYR A 190 -2.75 16.90 15.85
N LEU A 191 -3.00 17.64 14.78
CA LEU A 191 -2.05 17.80 13.68
C LEU A 191 -1.28 19.11 13.88
N ASN A 192 0.01 19.10 13.54
CA ASN A 192 0.77 20.35 13.54
C ASN A 192 0.29 21.30 12.43
N THR A 193 0.56 22.60 12.59
CA THR A 193 0.11 23.64 11.66
C THR A 193 0.69 23.48 10.26
N TYR A 194 1.90 22.93 10.13
CA TYR A 194 2.52 22.67 8.83
C TYR A 194 1.70 21.67 8.00
N HIS A 195 1.29 20.56 8.61
CA HIS A 195 0.44 19.57 7.95
C HIS A 195 -0.96 20.13 7.63
N GLY A 196 -1.54 20.90 8.54
CA GLY A 196 -2.81 21.58 8.33
C GLY A 196 -2.75 22.61 7.20
N ALA A 197 -1.67 23.41 7.15
CA ALA A 197 -1.49 24.42 6.12
C ALA A 197 -1.42 23.83 4.70
N ASP A 198 -0.78 22.66 4.53
CA ASP A 198 -0.75 21.96 3.24
C ASP A 198 -2.16 21.61 2.75
N TYR A 199 -3.02 21.12 3.65
CA TYR A 199 -4.43 20.86 3.33
C TYR A 199 -5.15 22.12 2.81
N PHE A 200 -5.05 23.25 3.52
CA PHE A 200 -5.79 24.45 3.18
C PHE A 200 -5.21 25.25 2.00
N ARG A 201 -3.97 25.05 1.62
CA ARG A 201 -3.28 25.80 0.56
C ARG A 201 -3.23 25.10 -0.79
N ARG A 202 -3.56 23.79 -0.84
CA ARG A 202 -3.45 22.98 -2.05
C ARG A 202 -4.82 22.48 -2.51
N TRP A 203 -4.84 21.61 -3.50
CA TRP A 203 -6.05 21.04 -4.08
C TRP A 203 -6.97 20.35 -3.07
N HIS A 204 -6.45 19.91 -1.94
CA HIS A 204 -7.22 19.31 -0.85
C HIS A 204 -8.29 20.27 -0.27
N SER A 205 -8.09 21.59 -0.36
CA SER A 205 -9.08 22.58 0.08
C SER A 205 -10.28 22.68 -0.87
N LEU A 206 -10.16 22.16 -2.08
CA LEU A 206 -11.22 22.20 -3.08
C LEU A 206 -12.11 20.98 -2.95
N ARG A 207 -13.39 21.19 -2.64
CA ARG A 207 -14.38 20.11 -2.46
C ARG A 207 -14.45 19.16 -3.66
N GLN A 208 -14.35 19.67 -4.86
CA GLN A 208 -14.35 18.90 -6.11
C GLN A 208 -13.14 17.98 -6.25
N CYS A 209 -12.04 18.26 -5.54
CA CYS A 209 -10.81 17.46 -5.63
C CYS A 209 -10.66 16.42 -4.52
N SER A 210 -11.15 16.72 -3.31
CA SER A 210 -10.97 15.85 -2.14
C SER A 210 -12.26 15.56 -1.36
N GLY A 211 -13.41 15.97 -1.86
CA GLY A 211 -14.68 15.86 -1.15
C GLY A 211 -14.75 16.88 -0.01
N THR A 212 -14.78 16.41 1.22
CA THR A 212 -14.80 17.28 2.41
C THR A 212 -13.61 16.98 3.31
N LEU A 213 -13.35 17.88 4.26
CA LEU A 213 -12.36 17.63 5.31
C LEU A 213 -12.65 16.29 6.04
N TRP A 214 -13.91 15.98 6.24
CA TRP A 214 -14.35 14.73 6.85
C TRP A 214 -13.93 13.51 6.01
N VAL A 215 -14.24 13.49 4.72
CA VAL A 215 -13.85 12.42 3.81
C VAL A 215 -12.33 12.27 3.74
N HIS A 216 -11.60 13.38 3.59
CA HIS A 216 -10.16 13.32 3.41
C HIS A 216 -9.38 12.98 4.68
N LYS A 217 -9.81 13.47 5.86
CA LYS A 217 -9.05 13.33 7.12
C LYS A 217 -9.58 12.29 8.08
N ALA A 218 -10.88 12.03 8.10
CA ALA A 218 -11.49 11.12 9.06
C ALA A 218 -11.55 9.65 8.59
N THR A 219 -11.07 9.34 7.39
CA THR A 219 -11.11 7.99 6.80
C THR A 219 -9.91 7.10 7.15
N HIS A 220 -9.15 7.42 8.17
CA HIS A 220 -8.01 6.60 8.61
C HIS A 220 -8.39 5.44 9.50
#